data_8a832c4ef25f6a00f4cfd9d4755d0aa8
#
_entry.id   8a832c4ef25f6a00f4cfd9d4755d0aa8
#
_cell.length_a   1.000
_cell.length_b   1.000
_cell.length_c   1.000
_cell.angle_alpha   90.00
_cell.angle_beta   90.00
_cell.angle_gamma   90.00
#
_symmetry.space_group_name_H-M   'P 1'
#
loop_
_entity.id
_entity.type
_entity.pdbx_description
1 polymer ?
#
loop_
_entity_poly.entity_id
_entity_poly.type
_entity_poly.pdbx_seq_one_letter_code
_entity_poly.pdbx_strand_id
1 'polypeptide(L)'
;YVKRCVAGPGDSLQIEQKKLFVNGKEIPMWTHGKYLTAPMQAEYKQPDIFLSSETNINRDNLGPIYIPKTGDIFPINSKTNWRYLLPMILMEGHTARLDNHEVNYEFTLQDPNELYRRKGKTEVYDDYFPKGEYLNPWSKAIKDDHFQFLIIDGKPISEWSQYEITQNYFWAMGDNRDDSLDSRYWGFVPENNILGEALFTYFSL
;
A
#
# COMPACT_ATOMS: atom_id res chain seq x y z
N TYR A 1 -11.28 6.37 9.30
CA TYR A 1 -10.67 7.51 8.59
C TYR A 1 -11.58 7.99 7.48
N VAL A 2 -11.64 9.31 7.25
CA VAL A 2 -12.29 9.88 6.07
C VAL A 2 -11.18 10.22 5.08
N LYS A 3 -11.28 9.68 3.87
CA LYS A 3 -10.36 9.89 2.75
C LYS A 3 -11.17 9.97 1.45
N ARG A 4 -10.60 10.61 0.46
CA ARG A 4 -11.20 10.69 -0.87
C ARG A 4 -10.79 9.48 -1.70
N CYS A 5 -11.77 8.72 -2.20
CA CYS A 5 -11.51 7.71 -3.23
C CYS A 5 -11.12 8.44 -4.53
N VAL A 6 -9.90 8.22 -5.00
CA VAL A 6 -9.35 8.90 -6.19
C VAL A 6 -9.17 7.98 -7.38
N ALA A 7 -9.13 6.67 -7.15
CA ALA A 7 -9.16 5.65 -8.18
C ALA A 7 -9.91 4.42 -7.68
N GLY A 8 -10.60 3.74 -8.58
CA GLY A 8 -11.43 2.57 -8.30
C GLY A 8 -10.98 1.32 -9.05
N PRO A 9 -11.78 0.24 -8.94
CA PRO A 9 -11.43 -1.05 -9.53
C PRO A 9 -11.18 -0.98 -11.04
N GLY A 10 -10.03 -1.46 -11.48
CA GLY A 10 -9.61 -1.48 -12.88
C GLY A 10 -8.91 -0.20 -13.35
N ASP A 11 -8.82 0.82 -12.53
CA ASP A 11 -8.08 2.04 -12.87
C ASP A 11 -6.56 1.84 -12.79
N SER A 12 -5.82 2.65 -13.55
CA SER A 12 -4.37 2.85 -13.42
C SER A 12 -4.10 4.23 -12.84
N LEU A 13 -3.44 4.29 -11.69
CA LEU A 13 -3.14 5.52 -10.98
C LEU A 13 -1.65 5.84 -11.08
N GLN A 14 -1.33 7.12 -11.30
CA GLN A 14 0.04 7.62 -11.27
C GLN A 14 0.09 8.98 -10.59
N ILE A 15 1.17 9.25 -9.86
CA ILE A 15 1.47 10.57 -9.29
C ILE A 15 2.82 11.01 -9.84
N GLU A 16 2.84 12.16 -10.49
CA GLU A 16 4.04 12.80 -11.01
C GLU A 16 4.11 14.25 -10.52
N GLN A 17 5.15 14.58 -9.79
CA GLN A 17 5.35 15.94 -9.26
C GLN A 17 4.09 16.48 -8.57
N LYS A 18 3.46 15.64 -7.72
CA LYS A 18 2.20 15.89 -7.00
C LYS A 18 0.93 15.92 -7.86
N LYS A 19 1.04 15.84 -9.18
CA LYS A 19 -0.11 15.72 -10.07
C LYS A 19 -0.61 14.30 -10.07
N LEU A 20 -1.92 14.14 -9.91
CA LEU A 20 -2.59 12.84 -9.93
C LEU A 20 -3.10 12.55 -11.34
N PHE A 21 -2.79 11.38 -11.85
CA PHE A 21 -3.31 10.86 -13.11
C PHE A 21 -4.07 9.57 -12.85
N VAL A 22 -5.24 9.44 -13.46
CA VAL A 22 -6.02 8.20 -13.47
C VAL A 22 -6.32 7.86 -14.92
N ASN A 23 -5.94 6.65 -15.34
CA ASN A 23 -6.03 6.19 -16.72
C ASN A 23 -5.38 7.18 -17.74
N GLY A 24 -4.23 7.74 -17.33
CA GLY A 24 -3.47 8.71 -18.13
C GLY A 24 -4.06 10.13 -18.18
N LYS A 25 -5.19 10.37 -17.52
CA LYS A 25 -5.84 11.69 -17.48
C LYS A 25 -5.51 12.38 -16.16
N GLU A 26 -5.03 13.63 -16.21
CA GLU A 26 -4.80 14.43 -15.01
C GLU A 26 -6.13 14.70 -14.29
N ILE A 27 -6.16 14.38 -13.01
CA ILE A 27 -7.28 14.69 -12.11
C ILE A 27 -6.94 15.97 -11.37
N PRO A 28 -7.71 17.04 -11.56
CA PRO A 28 -7.43 18.31 -10.89
C PRO A 28 -7.57 18.19 -9.38
N MET A 29 -6.80 18.98 -8.66
CA MET A 29 -6.94 19.10 -7.21
C MET A 29 -8.34 19.61 -6.87
N TRP A 30 -8.96 19.01 -5.87
CA TRP A 30 -10.25 19.46 -5.34
C TRP A 30 -10.14 20.86 -4.75
N THR A 31 -11.25 21.58 -4.73
CA THR A 31 -11.32 22.99 -4.26
C THR A 31 -10.71 23.19 -2.86
N HIS A 32 -10.82 22.21 -1.97
CA HIS A 32 -10.29 22.27 -0.62
C HIS A 32 -9.00 21.44 -0.44
N GLY A 33 -8.53 20.81 -1.50
CA GLY A 33 -7.27 20.08 -1.50
C GLY A 33 -6.08 21.03 -1.44
N LYS A 34 -5.02 20.64 -0.76
CA LYS A 34 -3.82 21.46 -0.64
C LYS A 34 -2.54 20.63 -0.60
N TYR A 35 -1.49 21.27 -1.09
CA TYR A 35 -0.10 20.92 -0.84
C TYR A 35 0.54 22.03 -0.01
N LEU A 36 1.40 21.66 0.93
CA LEU A 36 2.08 22.56 1.84
C LEU A 36 3.52 22.81 1.44
N THR A 37 4.10 21.92 0.66
CA THR A 37 5.52 21.94 0.28
C THR A 37 5.69 21.80 -1.23
N ALA A 38 6.87 22.14 -1.73
CA ALA A 38 7.26 21.82 -3.11
C ALA A 38 7.30 20.31 -3.33
N PRO A 39 7.17 19.84 -4.58
CA PRO A 39 7.31 18.42 -4.90
C PRO A 39 8.68 17.87 -4.49
N MET A 40 8.71 16.64 -4.01
CA MET A 40 9.95 15.89 -3.82
C MET A 40 10.63 15.60 -5.16
N GLN A 41 11.95 15.58 -5.17
CA GLN A 41 12.70 15.16 -6.35
C GLN A 41 12.37 13.70 -6.67
N ALA A 42 12.25 13.37 -7.96
CA ALA A 42 11.85 12.04 -8.40
C ALA A 42 12.86 10.96 -7.97
N GLU A 43 14.14 11.32 -7.86
CA GLU A 43 15.22 10.42 -7.45
C GLU A 43 15.22 10.13 -5.95
N TYR A 44 14.49 10.91 -5.16
CA TYR A 44 14.43 10.68 -3.72
C TYR A 44 13.56 9.45 -3.43
N LYS A 45 14.16 8.44 -2.80
CA LYS A 45 13.46 7.25 -2.35
C LYS A 45 12.91 7.44 -0.94
N GLN A 46 11.59 7.37 -0.80
CA GLN A 46 10.92 7.42 0.48
C GLN A 46 10.66 6.00 1.00
N PRO A 47 11.20 5.62 2.17
CA PRO A 47 11.19 4.22 2.62
C PRO A 47 9.87 3.75 3.22
N ASP A 48 8.96 4.66 3.58
CA ASP A 48 7.73 4.43 4.35
C ASP A 48 6.46 4.48 3.50
N ILE A 49 6.58 4.45 2.17
CA ILE A 49 5.43 4.42 1.27
C ILE A 49 5.19 3.02 0.69
N PHE A 50 3.98 2.82 0.19
CA PHE A 50 3.60 1.61 -0.53
C PHE A 50 4.57 1.30 -1.67
N LEU A 51 5.00 0.06 -1.81
CA LEU A 51 6.02 -0.40 -2.77
C LEU A 51 7.40 0.26 -2.59
N SER A 52 7.75 0.69 -1.39
CA SER A 52 9.03 1.38 -1.11
C SER A 52 10.29 0.58 -1.45
N SER A 53 10.17 -0.72 -1.70
CA SER A 53 11.29 -1.55 -2.21
C SER A 53 11.65 -1.25 -3.65
N GLU A 54 10.73 -0.69 -4.43
CA GLU A 54 11.00 -0.25 -5.79
C GLU A 54 11.91 0.98 -5.80
N THR A 55 12.64 1.15 -6.89
CA THR A 55 13.56 2.28 -7.03
C THR A 55 12.81 3.57 -7.40
N ASN A 56 13.28 4.70 -6.86
CA ASN A 56 12.86 6.04 -7.27
C ASN A 56 11.37 6.32 -7.09
N ILE A 57 10.79 5.90 -5.95
CA ILE A 57 9.41 6.23 -5.61
C ILE A 57 9.33 7.01 -4.30
N ASN A 58 8.43 7.98 -4.27
CA ASN A 58 8.06 8.74 -3.09
C ASN A 58 6.58 9.18 -3.19
N ARG A 59 6.05 9.79 -2.15
CA ARG A 59 4.63 10.18 -2.10
C ARG A 59 4.19 11.16 -3.21
N ASP A 60 5.14 11.87 -3.81
CA ASP A 60 4.90 12.88 -4.86
C ASP A 60 5.21 12.36 -6.27
N ASN A 61 5.86 11.17 -6.35
CA ASN A 61 6.21 10.47 -7.58
C ASN A 61 6.02 8.97 -7.36
N LEU A 62 4.88 8.43 -7.80
CA LEU A 62 4.45 7.06 -7.52
C LEU A 62 3.68 6.47 -8.70
N GLY A 63 3.93 5.23 -9.01
CA GLY A 63 3.20 4.48 -10.04
C GLY A 63 3.91 4.45 -11.41
N PRO A 64 3.20 3.98 -12.46
CA PRO A 64 1.78 3.64 -12.49
C PRO A 64 1.44 2.41 -11.63
N ILE A 65 0.31 2.48 -10.91
CA ILE A 65 -0.22 1.41 -10.07
C ILE A 65 -1.61 1.02 -10.62
N TYR A 66 -1.79 -0.22 -10.97
CA TYR A 66 -3.09 -0.76 -11.32
C TYR A 66 -3.91 -1.03 -10.05
N ILE A 67 -5.18 -0.65 -10.04
CA ILE A 67 -6.09 -0.90 -8.92
C ILE A 67 -6.89 -2.17 -9.23
N PRO A 68 -6.67 -3.25 -8.48
CA PRO A 68 -7.28 -4.53 -8.77
C PRO A 68 -8.80 -4.53 -8.65
N LYS A 69 -9.44 -5.39 -9.41
CA LYS A 69 -10.88 -5.63 -9.35
C LYS A 69 -11.19 -7.12 -9.25
N THR A 70 -12.38 -7.43 -8.80
CA THR A 70 -12.91 -8.80 -8.77
C THR A 70 -12.76 -9.47 -10.14
N GLY A 71 -12.25 -10.70 -10.14
CA GLY A 71 -12.01 -11.50 -11.33
C GLY A 71 -10.68 -11.24 -12.04
N ASP A 72 -9.86 -10.30 -11.57
CA ASP A 72 -8.51 -10.14 -12.10
C ASP A 72 -7.65 -11.37 -11.74
N ILE A 73 -6.91 -11.86 -12.73
CA ILE A 73 -6.05 -13.04 -12.58
C ILE A 73 -4.60 -12.63 -12.66
N PHE A 74 -3.86 -12.91 -11.59
CA PHE A 74 -2.42 -12.67 -11.48
C PHE A 74 -1.67 -14.00 -11.62
N PRO A 75 -0.83 -14.18 -12.66
CA PRO A 75 -0.02 -15.37 -12.80
C PRO A 75 1.03 -15.44 -11.68
N ILE A 76 1.19 -16.61 -11.08
CA ILE A 76 2.23 -16.88 -10.08
C ILE A 76 3.41 -17.55 -10.76
N ASN A 77 4.54 -16.87 -10.81
CA ASN A 77 5.78 -17.32 -11.41
C ASN A 77 6.98 -16.53 -10.85
N SER A 78 8.17 -16.73 -11.38
CA SER A 78 9.39 -16.07 -10.93
C SER A 78 9.41 -14.52 -11.12
N LYS A 79 8.43 -13.94 -11.84
CA LYS A 79 8.29 -12.51 -12.05
C LYS A 79 7.14 -11.89 -11.23
N THR A 80 6.49 -12.67 -10.38
CA THR A 80 5.39 -12.18 -9.54
C THR A 80 5.90 -11.09 -8.61
N ASN A 81 5.28 -9.92 -8.67
CA ASN A 81 5.54 -8.85 -7.69
C ASN A 81 4.79 -9.17 -6.39
N TRP A 82 5.45 -9.89 -5.51
CA TRP A 82 4.86 -10.30 -4.24
C TRP A 82 4.56 -9.12 -3.32
N ARG A 83 5.32 -8.04 -3.42
CA ARG A 83 5.06 -6.83 -2.62
C ARG A 83 3.77 -6.15 -3.00
N TYR A 84 3.33 -6.36 -4.24
CA TYR A 84 2.04 -5.91 -4.73
C TYR A 84 0.92 -6.92 -4.45
N LEU A 85 1.12 -8.21 -4.73
CA LEU A 85 0.07 -9.23 -4.70
C LEU A 85 -0.20 -9.77 -3.30
N LEU A 86 0.83 -10.01 -2.50
CA LEU A 86 0.68 -10.66 -1.19
C LEU A 86 -0.20 -9.88 -0.20
N PRO A 87 -0.14 -8.53 -0.13
CA PRO A 87 -1.08 -7.77 0.69
C PRO A 87 -2.55 -8.05 0.37
N MET A 88 -2.90 -8.18 -0.91
CA MET A 88 -4.28 -8.47 -1.32
C MET A 88 -4.70 -9.89 -0.92
N ILE A 89 -3.84 -10.86 -1.12
CA ILE A 89 -4.06 -12.25 -0.67
C ILE A 89 -4.37 -12.27 0.83
N LEU A 90 -3.59 -11.54 1.64
CA LEU A 90 -3.82 -11.43 3.08
C LEU A 90 -5.11 -10.69 3.44
N MET A 91 -5.44 -9.59 2.71
CA MET A 91 -6.70 -8.85 2.90
C MET A 91 -7.93 -9.67 2.51
N GLU A 92 -7.78 -10.67 1.65
CA GLU A 92 -8.84 -11.60 1.26
C GLU A 92 -8.97 -12.80 2.23
N GLY A 93 -8.23 -12.77 3.34
CA GLY A 93 -8.37 -13.72 4.44
C GLY A 93 -7.50 -14.96 4.33
N HIS A 94 -6.59 -15.01 3.37
CA HIS A 94 -5.62 -16.09 3.28
C HIS A 94 -4.50 -15.92 4.30
N THR A 95 -3.90 -17.03 4.71
CA THR A 95 -2.73 -17.03 5.57
C THR A 95 -1.46 -17.18 4.74
N ALA A 96 -0.38 -16.55 5.17
CA ALA A 96 0.91 -16.69 4.51
C ALA A 96 2.03 -16.87 5.53
N ARG A 97 3.01 -17.69 5.17
CA ARG A 97 4.24 -17.91 5.95
C ARG A 97 5.46 -17.83 5.05
N LEU A 98 6.50 -17.24 5.56
CA LEU A 98 7.81 -17.18 4.92
C LEU A 98 8.84 -17.68 5.94
N ASP A 99 9.53 -18.76 5.60
CA ASP A 99 10.35 -19.52 6.53
C ASP A 99 9.53 -19.93 7.79
N ASN A 100 9.97 -19.52 8.98
CA ASN A 100 9.29 -19.81 10.24
C ASN A 100 8.40 -18.64 10.72
N HIS A 101 8.21 -17.59 9.90
CA HIS A 101 7.46 -16.40 10.27
C HIS A 101 6.13 -16.33 9.54
N GLU A 102 5.08 -16.00 10.27
CA GLU A 102 3.80 -15.62 9.67
C GLU A 102 3.96 -14.25 9.00
N VAL A 103 3.42 -14.11 7.78
CA VAL A 103 3.38 -12.83 7.07
C VAL A 103 2.03 -12.19 7.35
N ASN A 104 2.04 -10.99 7.90
CA ASN A 104 0.81 -10.28 8.20
C ASN A 104 0.81 -8.88 7.55
N TYR A 105 -0.36 -8.49 7.07
CA TYR A 105 -0.67 -7.16 6.59
C TYR A 105 -1.56 -6.45 7.63
N GLU A 106 -1.07 -6.29 8.83
CA GLU A 106 -1.67 -5.34 9.76
C GLU A 106 -0.93 -4.01 9.67
N PHE A 107 -1.59 -3.04 9.07
CA PHE A 107 -1.27 -1.66 9.30
C PHE A 107 -1.77 -1.29 10.70
N THR A 108 -1.11 -1.79 11.72
CA THR A 108 -1.31 -1.28 13.07
C THR A 108 -0.78 0.14 13.07
N LEU A 109 -1.70 1.09 13.08
CA LEU A 109 -1.41 2.45 13.52
C LEU A 109 -0.93 2.35 14.95
N GLN A 110 0.36 2.13 15.12
CA GLN A 110 1.00 2.38 16.40
C GLN A 110 0.75 3.86 16.72
N ASP A 111 0.52 4.15 17.99
CA ASP A 111 0.29 5.49 18.50
C ASP A 111 1.16 6.51 17.73
N PRO A 112 0.57 7.53 17.07
CA PRO A 112 1.33 8.56 16.35
C PRO A 112 2.43 9.18 17.21
N ASN A 113 2.25 9.24 18.53
CA ASN A 113 3.25 9.70 19.48
C ASN A 113 4.43 8.74 19.60
N GLU A 114 4.25 7.44 19.37
CA GLU A 114 5.33 6.47 19.36
C GLU A 114 6.16 6.58 18.07
N LEU A 115 5.52 6.79 16.93
CA LEU A 115 6.18 7.13 15.67
C LEU A 115 7.02 8.41 15.79
N TYR A 116 6.51 9.46 16.44
CA TYR A 116 7.25 10.70 16.67
C TYR A 116 8.43 10.51 17.64
N ARG A 117 8.30 9.71 18.69
CA ARG A 117 9.39 9.39 19.62
C ARG A 117 10.50 8.57 18.97
N ARG A 118 10.16 7.77 17.97
CA ARG A 118 11.11 6.92 17.23
C ARG A 118 11.84 7.67 16.11
N LYS A 119 11.31 8.81 15.64
CA LYS A 119 11.90 9.63 14.55
C LYS A 119 13.36 10.09 14.77
N GLY A 120 13.92 9.96 15.96
CA GLY A 120 15.31 10.26 16.26
C GLY A 120 16.30 9.08 16.18
N LYS A 121 15.83 7.87 15.84
CA LYS A 121 16.68 6.68 15.73
C LYS A 121 16.64 6.13 14.32
N THR A 122 17.77 6.10 13.65
CA THR A 122 17.96 5.57 12.28
C THR A 122 17.61 4.08 12.12
N GLU A 123 17.42 3.36 13.22
CA GLU A 123 17.12 1.93 13.30
C GLU A 123 15.60 1.61 13.29
N VAL A 124 14.76 2.62 13.17
CA VAL A 124 13.29 2.53 13.37
C VAL A 124 12.55 1.68 12.33
N TYR A 125 13.15 1.45 11.18
CA TYR A 125 12.49 0.72 10.10
C TYR A 125 12.69 -0.80 10.13
N ASP A 126 13.67 -1.28 10.89
CA ASP A 126 13.88 -2.72 11.09
C ASP A 126 13.05 -3.27 12.27
N ASP A 127 12.56 -2.39 13.17
CA ASP A 127 11.76 -2.73 14.34
C ASP A 127 10.23 -2.80 14.09
N TYR A 128 9.77 -2.76 12.84
CA TYR A 128 8.36 -2.98 12.51
C TYR A 128 7.92 -4.44 12.64
N PHE A 129 8.79 -5.27 13.13
CA PHE A 129 8.45 -6.62 13.55
C PHE A 129 8.05 -6.57 15.02
N PRO A 130 6.77 -6.83 15.36
CA PRO A 130 6.46 -7.20 16.72
C PRO A 130 7.27 -8.45 17.01
N LYS A 131 8.39 -8.27 17.71
CA LYS A 131 9.30 -9.28 18.24
C LYS A 131 9.08 -10.71 17.70
N GLY A 132 9.40 -10.93 16.43
CA GLY A 132 9.63 -12.26 15.89
C GLY A 132 8.41 -13.04 15.39
N GLU A 133 7.19 -12.50 15.43
CA GLU A 133 6.00 -13.27 15.09
C GLU A 133 5.45 -13.01 13.68
N TYR A 134 5.63 -11.79 13.11
CA TYR A 134 5.05 -11.43 11.82
C TYR A 134 6.04 -10.73 10.89
N LEU A 135 5.96 -11.02 9.60
CA LEU A 135 6.69 -10.32 8.56
C LEU A 135 5.74 -9.43 7.75
N ASN A 136 6.06 -8.15 7.65
CA ASN A 136 5.35 -7.26 6.73
C ASN A 136 5.84 -7.53 5.29
N PRO A 137 4.94 -7.66 4.28
CA PRO A 137 5.32 -7.93 2.89
C PRO A 137 6.29 -6.92 2.28
N TRP A 138 6.32 -5.69 2.80
CA TRP A 138 7.25 -4.64 2.35
C TRP A 138 8.53 -4.54 3.17
N SER A 139 8.72 -5.41 4.14
CA SER A 139 9.93 -5.39 4.94
C SER A 139 11.17 -5.53 4.07
N LYS A 140 12.16 -4.66 4.29
CA LYS A 140 13.47 -4.76 3.65
C LYS A 140 14.24 -6.03 4.04
N ALA A 141 13.85 -6.66 5.16
CA ALA A 141 14.42 -7.93 5.59
C ALA A 141 14.06 -9.07 4.63
N ILE A 142 12.92 -8.96 3.93
CA ILE A 142 12.54 -9.93 2.91
C ILE A 142 13.22 -9.56 1.60
N LYS A 143 14.15 -10.39 1.15
CA LYS A 143 14.72 -10.28 -0.19
C LYS A 143 13.75 -10.87 -1.21
N ASP A 144 13.75 -10.35 -2.44
CA ASP A 144 12.80 -10.77 -3.47
C ASP A 144 12.93 -12.26 -3.82
N ASP A 145 14.12 -12.83 -3.73
CA ASP A 145 14.38 -14.25 -3.93
C ASP A 145 13.84 -15.14 -2.81
N HIS A 146 13.59 -14.60 -1.61
CA HIS A 146 13.00 -15.35 -0.51
C HIS A 146 11.53 -15.69 -0.74
N PHE A 147 10.80 -14.94 -1.55
CA PHE A 147 9.40 -15.23 -1.83
C PHE A 147 9.19 -16.59 -2.53
N GLN A 148 10.22 -17.21 -3.09
CA GLN A 148 10.15 -18.58 -3.58
C GLN A 148 9.81 -19.62 -2.49
N PHE A 149 10.04 -19.30 -1.23
CA PHE A 149 9.74 -20.14 -0.07
C PHE A 149 8.39 -19.81 0.60
N LEU A 150 7.62 -18.91 -0.02
CA LEU A 150 6.32 -18.51 0.50
C LEU A 150 5.35 -19.69 0.51
N ILE A 151 4.61 -19.83 1.61
CA ILE A 151 3.54 -20.80 1.79
C ILE A 151 2.25 -20.02 2.00
N ILE A 152 1.23 -20.28 1.20
CA ILE A 152 -0.10 -19.68 1.30
C ILE A 152 -1.10 -20.79 1.63
N ASP A 153 -1.87 -20.64 2.72
CA ASP A 153 -2.85 -21.63 3.22
C ASP A 153 -2.24 -23.02 3.36
N GLY A 154 -1.00 -23.10 3.82
CA GLY A 154 -0.27 -24.35 4.00
C GLY A 154 0.28 -24.98 2.72
N LYS A 155 0.12 -24.33 1.55
CA LYS A 155 0.64 -24.81 0.26
C LYS A 155 1.81 -23.94 -0.21
N PRO A 156 2.94 -24.56 -0.62
CA PRO A 156 4.04 -23.81 -1.24
C PRO A 156 3.59 -23.09 -2.51
N ILE A 157 4.14 -21.91 -2.76
CA ILE A 157 3.78 -21.12 -3.98
C ILE A 157 4.12 -21.85 -5.28
N SER A 158 5.02 -22.82 -5.25
CA SER A 158 5.34 -23.67 -6.41
C SER A 158 4.15 -24.53 -6.88
N GLU A 159 3.13 -24.69 -6.04
CA GLU A 159 1.88 -25.40 -6.37
C GLU A 159 0.79 -24.45 -6.89
N TRP A 160 1.06 -23.13 -6.91
CA TRP A 160 0.14 -22.14 -7.41
C TRP A 160 0.54 -21.71 -8.83
N SER A 161 -0.41 -21.66 -9.75
CA SER A 161 -0.20 -21.17 -11.11
C SER A 161 -0.69 -19.74 -11.29
N GLN A 162 -1.69 -19.34 -10.51
CA GLN A 162 -2.33 -18.02 -10.56
C GLN A 162 -3.09 -17.74 -9.27
N TYR A 163 -3.40 -16.46 -9.06
CA TYR A 163 -4.30 -15.99 -8.04
C TYR A 163 -5.40 -15.16 -8.68
N GLU A 164 -6.65 -15.38 -8.30
CA GLU A 164 -7.81 -14.62 -8.74
C GLU A 164 -8.27 -13.69 -7.62
N ILE A 165 -8.39 -12.40 -7.90
CA ILE A 165 -8.86 -11.38 -6.98
C ILE A 165 -10.35 -11.57 -6.71
N THR A 166 -10.74 -11.67 -5.44
CA THR A 166 -12.12 -11.98 -5.02
C THR A 166 -12.96 -10.76 -4.68
N GLN A 167 -12.34 -9.58 -4.48
CA GLN A 167 -13.03 -8.33 -4.16
C GLN A 167 -12.44 -7.14 -4.91
N ASN A 168 -13.21 -6.05 -4.98
CA ASN A 168 -12.73 -4.80 -5.54
C ASN A 168 -11.79 -4.07 -4.59
N TYR A 169 -10.87 -3.30 -5.17
CA TYR A 169 -9.96 -2.43 -4.44
C TYR A 169 -10.08 -0.98 -4.88
N PHE A 170 -9.70 -0.09 -3.99
CA PHE A 170 -9.77 1.36 -4.17
C PHE A 170 -8.48 2.01 -3.71
N TRP A 171 -8.24 3.23 -4.21
CA TRP A 171 -7.14 4.06 -3.77
C TRP A 171 -7.68 5.34 -3.16
N ALA A 172 -7.35 5.57 -1.91
CA ALA A 172 -7.89 6.67 -1.12
C ALA A 172 -6.78 7.65 -0.72
N MET A 173 -7.01 8.94 -0.91
CA MET A 173 -6.06 10.00 -0.56
C MET A 173 -6.73 11.09 0.28
N GLY A 174 -5.98 11.65 1.23
CA GLY A 174 -6.45 12.80 1.99
C GLY A 174 -6.36 14.10 1.20
N ASP A 175 -7.27 15.03 1.42
CA ASP A 175 -7.28 16.32 0.73
C ASP A 175 -6.10 17.21 1.16
N ASN A 176 -5.63 17.12 2.41
CA ASN A 176 -4.35 17.68 2.84
C ASN A 176 -3.21 16.72 2.44
N ARG A 177 -2.77 16.82 1.19
CA ARG A 177 -1.89 15.85 0.54
C ARG A 177 -0.55 15.63 1.26
N ASP A 178 0.04 16.69 1.83
CA ASP A 178 1.35 16.61 2.48
C ASP A 178 1.28 16.14 3.94
N ASP A 179 0.08 16.20 4.55
CA ASP A 179 -0.17 15.80 5.93
C ASP A 179 -1.32 14.79 5.99
N SER A 180 -1.18 13.71 5.24
CA SER A 180 -2.16 12.63 5.21
C SER A 180 -1.45 11.28 5.16
N LEU A 181 -1.80 10.43 6.11
CA LEU A 181 -1.52 9.02 6.05
C LEU A 181 -2.65 8.36 5.27
N ASP A 182 -2.36 7.89 4.04
CA ASP A 182 -3.34 7.41 3.07
C ASP A 182 -2.76 6.28 2.19
N SER A 183 -3.45 5.90 1.11
CA SER A 183 -3.05 4.78 0.26
C SER A 183 -1.63 4.86 -0.29
N ARG A 184 -1.04 6.05 -0.36
CA ARG A 184 0.39 6.18 -0.71
C ARG A 184 1.30 5.45 0.29
N TYR A 185 0.84 5.27 1.52
CA TYR A 185 1.57 4.63 2.62
C TYR A 185 1.09 3.19 2.86
N TRP A 186 -0.22 2.96 2.93
CA TRP A 186 -0.76 1.64 3.25
C TRP A 186 -1.22 0.82 2.03
N GLY A 187 -1.26 1.40 0.82
CA GLY A 187 -1.69 0.71 -0.39
C GLY A 187 -3.20 0.68 -0.60
N PHE A 188 -3.70 -0.44 -1.06
CA PHE A 188 -5.08 -0.63 -1.46
C PHE A 188 -6.06 -0.64 -0.28
N VAL A 189 -7.28 -0.15 -0.55
CA VAL A 189 -8.43 -0.27 0.37
C VAL A 189 -9.38 -1.31 -0.20
N PRO A 190 -9.55 -2.46 0.46
CA PRO A 190 -10.51 -3.46 0.01
C PRO A 190 -11.94 -2.97 0.19
N GLU A 191 -12.84 -3.40 -0.68
CA GLU A 191 -14.24 -2.96 -0.70
C GLU A 191 -14.95 -3.18 0.63
N ASN A 192 -14.68 -4.30 1.29
CA ASN A 192 -15.29 -4.64 2.58
C ASN A 192 -14.84 -3.72 3.75
N ASN A 193 -13.79 -2.92 3.57
CA ASN A 193 -13.34 -1.93 4.54
C ASN A 193 -13.96 -0.54 4.30
N ILE A 194 -14.78 -0.37 3.26
CA ILE A 194 -15.47 0.89 2.96
C ILE A 194 -16.78 0.91 3.74
N LEU A 195 -16.88 1.77 4.76
CA LEU A 195 -18.06 1.88 5.61
C LEU A 195 -19.20 2.68 4.96
N GLY A 196 -18.89 3.55 4.01
CA GLY A 196 -19.85 4.40 3.34
C GLY A 196 -19.24 5.69 2.81
N GLU A 197 -20.10 6.55 2.27
CA GLU A 197 -19.76 7.86 1.75
C GLU A 197 -20.13 8.96 2.75
N ALA A 198 -19.24 9.95 2.93
CA ALA A 198 -19.53 11.13 3.75
C ALA A 198 -20.43 12.08 2.96
N LEU A 199 -21.67 12.23 3.39
CA LEU A 199 -22.66 13.10 2.73
C LEU A 199 -22.54 14.57 3.16
N PHE A 200 -22.28 14.83 4.43
CA PHE A 200 -22.10 16.18 4.96
C PHE A 200 -21.29 16.19 6.26
N THR A 201 -20.66 17.33 6.53
CA THR A 201 -19.99 17.61 7.80
C THR A 201 -20.78 18.68 8.52
N TYR A 202 -21.31 18.41 9.71
CA TYR A 202 -22.05 19.40 10.50
C TYR A 202 -21.24 19.93 11.69
N PHE A 203 -20.01 19.48 11.86
CA PHE A 203 -19.05 20.02 12.83
C PHE A 203 -17.63 19.97 12.24
N SER A 204 -16.93 21.09 12.27
CA SER A 204 -15.52 21.17 11.90
C SER A 204 -14.79 22.01 12.97
N LEU A 205 -13.68 21.48 13.47
CA LEU A 205 -12.75 22.20 14.36
C LEU A 205 -11.76 23.01 13.54
#